data_f276798003e12287888205ea0cee7474
#
_entry.id   f276798003e12287888205ea0cee7474
#
_cell.length_a   1.000
_cell.length_b   1.000
_cell.length_c   1.000
_cell.angle_alpha   90.00
_cell.angle_beta   90.00
_cell.angle_gamma   90.00
#
_symmetry.space_group_name_H-M   'P 1'
#
loop_
_entity.id
_entity.type
_entity.pdbx_description
1 polymer ?
#
loop_
_entity_poly.entity_id
_entity_poly.type
_entity_poly.pdbx_seq_one_letter_code
_entity_poly.pdbx_strand_id
1 'polypeptide(L)'
;HALHPRDVRAHDGQRLAAYRKVCGFADDGLLPPTYPHILAFALQMQLLTAKDFPFPLLGLIHLSTRIRVLRPMGAVNRVRVSVQVENLQPHAKGATFDLLTTLDDQLGPLWEAQSQMLCRGVKLEGDPLEENLTPSLALSEVEHWKAPADIGRQYAKVSGDYNPIHLSAASARLFSFPTAIAHGLWNKARTLAALAGHLPVANVEIAVQFKKPVRLPSEVTLLASAPGASGDFQLMGVGELEHMVGHWRPVA
;
A
#
# COMPACT_ATOMS: atom_id res chain seq x y z
N HIS A 1 -9.59 -0.38 -18.49
CA HIS A 1 -9.66 -1.85 -18.29
C HIS A 1 -10.30 -2.16 -16.95
N ALA A 2 -11.25 -3.07 -16.93
CA ALA A 2 -11.91 -3.54 -15.71
C ALA A 2 -12.14 -5.05 -15.79
N LEU A 3 -12.12 -5.73 -14.65
CA LEU A 3 -12.50 -7.14 -14.55
C LEU A 3 -13.86 -7.27 -13.86
N HIS A 4 -14.57 -8.37 -14.18
CA HIS A 4 -15.80 -8.69 -13.49
C HIS A 4 -15.54 -8.87 -11.98
N PRO A 5 -16.41 -8.31 -11.13
CA PRO A 5 -16.31 -8.46 -9.69
C PRO A 5 -16.27 -9.93 -9.26
N ARG A 6 -15.53 -10.23 -8.19
CA ARG A 6 -15.43 -11.57 -7.61
C ARG A 6 -15.79 -11.58 -6.14
N ASP A 7 -16.54 -12.62 -5.74
CA ASP A 7 -16.78 -12.89 -4.33
C ASP A 7 -15.59 -13.59 -3.71
N VAL A 8 -15.08 -13.03 -2.62
CA VAL A 8 -13.91 -13.52 -1.89
C VAL A 8 -14.26 -13.70 -0.40
N ARG A 9 -13.71 -14.74 0.24
CA ARG A 9 -13.77 -14.85 1.69
C ARG A 9 -12.86 -13.81 2.33
N ALA A 10 -13.44 -12.94 3.15
CA ALA A 10 -12.69 -11.93 3.89
C ALA A 10 -11.83 -12.53 5.02
N HIS A 11 -12.27 -13.65 5.60
CA HIS A 11 -11.56 -14.39 6.63
C HIS A 11 -11.05 -15.73 6.11
N ASP A 12 -9.76 -15.78 5.76
CA ASP A 12 -8.93 -16.96 5.91
C ASP A 12 -8.17 -16.77 7.23
N GLY A 13 -8.61 -17.42 8.30
CA GLY A 13 -8.10 -17.19 9.65
C GLY A 13 -6.60 -17.35 9.78
N GLN A 14 -5.99 -18.32 9.06
CA GLN A 14 -4.54 -18.55 9.08
C GLN A 14 -3.80 -17.44 8.34
N ARG A 15 -4.26 -17.05 7.17
CA ARG A 15 -3.62 -15.99 6.37
C ARG A 15 -3.73 -14.63 7.05
N LEU A 16 -4.87 -14.31 7.62
CA LEU A 16 -5.09 -13.06 8.36
C LEU A 16 -4.20 -12.99 9.60
N ALA A 17 -4.13 -14.05 10.40
CA ALA A 17 -3.25 -14.12 11.57
C ALA A 17 -1.76 -13.97 11.18
N ALA A 18 -1.33 -14.64 10.11
CA ALA A 18 0.03 -14.50 9.58
C ALA A 18 0.30 -13.07 9.08
N TYR A 19 -0.66 -12.44 8.40
CA TYR A 19 -0.56 -11.06 7.94
C TYR A 19 -0.42 -10.08 9.12
N ARG A 20 -1.28 -10.21 10.14
CA ARG A 20 -1.19 -9.39 11.36
C ARG A 20 0.19 -9.51 11.99
N LYS A 21 0.71 -10.73 12.15
CA LYS A 21 2.04 -10.98 12.70
C LYS A 21 3.15 -10.30 11.91
N VAL A 22 3.14 -10.43 10.58
CA VAL A 22 4.18 -9.86 9.69
C VAL A 22 4.12 -8.33 9.65
N CYS A 23 2.92 -7.74 9.76
CA CYS A 23 2.72 -6.30 9.71
C CYS A 23 2.63 -5.62 11.08
N GLY A 24 2.55 -6.39 12.18
CA GLY A 24 2.50 -5.86 13.54
C GLY A 24 1.11 -5.42 14.01
N PHE A 25 0.03 -5.86 13.35
CA PHE A 25 -1.34 -5.57 13.79
C PHE A 25 -1.76 -6.45 14.96
N ALA A 26 -2.40 -5.85 15.97
CA ALA A 26 -3.10 -6.59 17.01
C ALA A 26 -4.34 -7.32 16.45
N ASP A 27 -4.82 -8.31 17.19
CA ASP A 27 -6.12 -8.94 16.93
C ASP A 27 -7.20 -8.23 17.75
N ASP A 28 -7.78 -7.21 17.15
CA ASP A 28 -8.84 -6.37 17.73
C ASP A 28 -10.25 -6.70 17.19
N GLY A 29 -10.36 -7.81 16.44
CA GLY A 29 -11.61 -8.23 15.80
C GLY A 29 -11.92 -7.50 14.49
N LEU A 30 -11.12 -6.51 14.08
CA LEU A 30 -11.28 -5.80 12.81
C LEU A 30 -10.27 -6.31 11.77
N LEU A 31 -10.62 -6.30 10.51
CA LEU A 31 -9.62 -6.47 9.45
C LEU A 31 -8.68 -5.26 9.44
N PRO A 32 -7.36 -5.48 9.36
CA PRO A 32 -6.42 -4.37 9.17
C PRO A 32 -6.78 -3.54 7.93
N PRO A 33 -6.68 -2.19 7.97
CA PRO A 33 -7.12 -1.32 6.89
C PRO A 33 -6.38 -1.56 5.56
N THR A 34 -5.24 -2.24 5.59
CA THR A 34 -4.45 -2.63 4.42
C THR A 34 -4.69 -4.07 3.96
N TYR A 35 -5.40 -4.90 4.74
CA TYR A 35 -5.65 -6.29 4.37
C TYR A 35 -6.51 -6.48 3.12
N PRO A 36 -7.46 -5.59 2.79
CA PRO A 36 -8.18 -5.64 1.52
C PRO A 36 -7.31 -5.70 0.27
N HIS A 37 -6.13 -5.09 0.26
CA HIS A 37 -5.17 -5.26 -0.84
C HIS A 37 -4.76 -6.72 -1.06
N ILE A 38 -4.65 -7.50 0.04
CA ILE A 38 -4.30 -8.91 -0.02
C ILE A 38 -5.43 -9.74 -0.63
N LEU A 39 -6.68 -9.38 -0.32
CA LEU A 39 -7.88 -10.04 -0.89
C LEU A 39 -7.99 -9.75 -2.39
N ALA A 40 -7.63 -8.55 -2.81
CA ALA A 40 -7.73 -8.10 -4.20
C ALA A 40 -6.52 -8.52 -5.06
N PHE A 41 -5.39 -8.90 -4.46
CA PHE A 41 -4.11 -9.04 -5.17
C PHE A 41 -4.19 -9.97 -6.38
N ALA A 42 -4.82 -11.13 -6.27
CA ALA A 42 -4.96 -12.07 -7.38
C ALA A 42 -5.75 -11.47 -8.57
N LEU A 43 -6.78 -10.68 -8.28
CA LEU A 43 -7.59 -10.00 -9.29
C LEU A 43 -6.81 -8.84 -9.94
N GLN A 44 -6.06 -8.09 -9.14
CA GLN A 44 -5.14 -7.05 -9.63
C GLN A 44 -4.09 -7.65 -10.57
N MET A 45 -3.46 -8.77 -10.18
CA MET A 45 -2.49 -9.46 -11.04
C MET A 45 -3.11 -9.98 -12.33
N GLN A 46 -4.32 -10.52 -12.28
CA GLN A 46 -5.05 -10.95 -13.49
C GLN A 46 -5.27 -9.78 -14.45
N LEU A 47 -5.62 -8.59 -13.95
CA LEU A 47 -5.80 -7.39 -14.76
C LEU A 47 -4.49 -6.91 -15.37
N LEU A 48 -3.45 -6.75 -14.54
CA LEU A 48 -2.15 -6.21 -14.94
C LEU A 48 -1.33 -7.16 -15.83
N THR A 49 -1.67 -8.45 -15.88
CA THR A 49 -1.04 -9.44 -16.75
C THR A 49 -1.92 -9.86 -17.94
N ALA A 50 -3.07 -9.21 -18.11
CA ALA A 50 -3.93 -9.45 -19.25
C ALA A 50 -3.20 -9.13 -20.57
N LYS A 51 -3.47 -9.89 -21.62
CA LYS A 51 -2.78 -9.75 -22.92
C LYS A 51 -2.96 -8.38 -23.56
N ASP A 52 -4.06 -7.73 -23.29
CA ASP A 52 -4.45 -6.40 -23.77
C ASP A 52 -4.04 -5.27 -22.82
N PHE A 53 -3.41 -5.59 -21.68
CA PHE A 53 -2.86 -4.57 -20.77
C PHE A 53 -1.60 -3.96 -21.39
N PRO A 54 -1.52 -2.61 -21.56
CA PRO A 54 -0.50 -1.99 -22.40
C PRO A 54 0.90 -1.90 -21.77
N PHE A 55 1.04 -2.18 -20.47
CA PHE A 55 2.29 -1.99 -19.75
C PHE A 55 2.83 -3.31 -19.19
N PRO A 56 4.16 -3.50 -19.20
CA PRO A 56 4.76 -4.68 -18.56
C PRO A 56 4.61 -4.59 -17.03
N LEU A 57 4.18 -5.69 -16.41
CA LEU A 57 4.05 -5.77 -14.95
C LEU A 57 5.39 -5.52 -14.24
N LEU A 58 6.47 -6.15 -14.74
CA LEU A 58 7.80 -5.96 -14.20
C LEU A 58 8.32 -4.56 -14.56
N GLY A 59 8.68 -3.79 -13.55
CA GLY A 59 9.14 -2.41 -13.71
C GLY A 59 8.08 -1.35 -13.40
N LEU A 60 6.83 -1.74 -13.13
CA LEU A 60 5.85 -0.83 -12.53
C LEU A 60 6.33 -0.38 -11.16
N ILE A 61 6.21 0.92 -10.90
CA ILE A 61 6.58 1.53 -9.62
C ILE A 61 5.31 2.05 -8.94
N HIS A 62 5.08 1.62 -7.71
CA HIS A 62 3.99 2.12 -6.89
C HIS A 62 4.38 3.48 -6.30
N LEU A 63 3.80 4.57 -6.78
CA LEU A 63 4.11 5.94 -6.35
C LEU A 63 3.33 6.33 -5.10
N SER A 64 2.04 6.05 -5.07
CA SER A 64 1.16 6.44 -3.98
C SER A 64 -0.02 5.50 -3.85
N THR A 65 -0.63 5.48 -2.68
CA THR A 65 -1.89 4.79 -2.47
C THR A 65 -2.75 5.54 -1.47
N ARG A 66 -4.03 5.68 -1.81
CA ARG A 66 -5.08 6.24 -0.98
C ARG A 66 -6.06 5.13 -0.69
N ILE A 67 -6.39 4.91 0.56
CA ILE A 67 -7.46 3.99 0.97
C ILE A 67 -8.54 4.76 1.72
N ARG A 68 -9.79 4.34 1.56
CA ARG A 68 -10.95 4.82 2.32
C ARG A 68 -11.56 3.65 3.05
N VAL A 69 -11.57 3.72 4.36
CA VAL A 69 -12.31 2.78 5.21
C VAL A 69 -13.64 3.42 5.52
N LEU A 70 -14.68 3.00 4.81
CA LEU A 70 -16.00 3.64 4.88
C LEU A 70 -16.79 3.22 6.11
N ARG A 71 -16.65 1.95 6.51
CA ARG A 71 -17.32 1.34 7.66
C ARG A 71 -16.34 0.44 8.42
N PRO A 72 -16.56 0.15 9.72
CA PRO A 72 -15.74 -0.79 10.47
C PRO A 72 -15.73 -2.16 9.79
N MET A 73 -14.55 -2.72 9.57
CA MET A 73 -14.37 -4.02 8.91
C MET A 73 -14.30 -5.16 9.93
N GLY A 74 -15.27 -5.19 10.89
CA GLY A 74 -15.50 -6.32 11.81
C GLY A 74 -16.16 -7.49 11.08
N ALA A 75 -16.76 -8.40 11.71
CA ALA A 75 -17.61 -9.55 11.29
C ALA A 75 -17.89 -9.74 9.76
N VAL A 76 -16.94 -9.40 8.88
CA VAL A 76 -17.07 -9.45 7.42
C VAL A 76 -16.66 -10.84 6.96
N ASN A 77 -17.61 -11.66 6.50
CA ASN A 77 -17.33 -13.03 6.06
C ASN A 77 -17.03 -13.13 4.57
N ARG A 78 -17.76 -12.39 3.74
CA ARG A 78 -17.61 -12.37 2.28
C ARG A 78 -17.67 -10.94 1.77
N VAL A 79 -16.84 -10.65 0.80
CA VAL A 79 -16.80 -9.37 0.11
C VAL A 79 -16.79 -9.58 -1.39
N ARG A 80 -17.40 -8.67 -2.12
CA ARG A 80 -17.25 -8.53 -3.55
C ARG A 80 -16.09 -7.60 -3.83
N VAL A 81 -15.11 -8.08 -4.58
CA VAL A 81 -13.93 -7.30 -4.97
C VAL A 81 -14.05 -6.89 -6.42
N SER A 82 -13.86 -5.60 -6.70
CA SER A 82 -13.78 -5.05 -8.05
C SER A 82 -12.43 -4.39 -8.26
N VAL A 83 -11.88 -4.51 -9.47
CA VAL A 83 -10.59 -3.90 -9.85
C VAL A 83 -10.72 -3.30 -11.24
N GLN A 84 -10.24 -2.07 -11.39
CA GLN A 84 -10.19 -1.37 -12.67
C GLN A 84 -8.97 -0.47 -12.77
N VAL A 85 -8.58 -0.12 -14.01
CA VAL A 85 -7.49 0.81 -14.31
C VAL A 85 -8.05 2.01 -15.05
N GLU A 86 -7.69 3.20 -14.56
CA GLU A 86 -8.14 4.48 -15.06
C GLU A 86 -7.00 5.51 -15.04
N ASN A 87 -7.31 6.75 -15.45
CA ASN A 87 -6.47 7.93 -15.29
C ASN A 87 -5.05 7.77 -15.84
N LEU A 88 -4.94 7.30 -17.08
CA LEU A 88 -3.66 7.29 -17.77
C LEU A 88 -3.20 8.74 -18.01
N GLN A 89 -2.04 9.11 -17.43
CA GLN A 89 -1.54 10.49 -17.45
C GLN A 89 -0.04 10.56 -17.74
N PRO A 90 0.46 11.66 -18.34
CA PRO A 90 1.88 11.91 -18.49
C PRO A 90 2.55 12.12 -17.13
N HIS A 91 3.81 11.67 -17.02
CA HIS A 91 4.66 11.86 -15.87
C HIS A 91 6.08 12.17 -16.35
N ALA A 92 6.88 12.95 -15.60
CA ALA A 92 8.24 13.33 -15.98
C ALA A 92 9.16 12.14 -16.29
N LYS A 93 8.89 10.95 -15.72
CA LYS A 93 9.68 9.71 -15.90
C LYS A 93 8.96 8.65 -16.74
N GLY A 94 7.76 8.94 -17.28
CA GLY A 94 7.00 7.95 -18.02
C GLY A 94 5.51 8.28 -18.10
N ALA A 95 4.68 7.29 -17.81
CA ALA A 95 3.23 7.42 -17.71
C ALA A 95 2.73 6.84 -16.39
N THR A 96 1.74 7.46 -15.79
CA THR A 96 1.05 6.94 -14.61
C THR A 96 -0.36 6.49 -14.96
N PHE A 97 -0.86 5.55 -14.19
CA PHE A 97 -2.26 5.15 -14.18
C PHE A 97 -2.69 4.80 -12.75
N ASP A 98 -3.99 4.83 -12.51
CA ASP A 98 -4.58 4.47 -11.23
C ASP A 98 -5.17 3.06 -11.29
N LEU A 99 -4.78 2.22 -10.35
CA LEU A 99 -5.39 0.94 -10.08
C LEU A 99 -6.42 1.14 -8.97
N LEU A 100 -7.69 1.13 -9.34
CA LEU A 100 -8.81 1.27 -8.41
C LEU A 100 -9.25 -0.10 -7.91
N THR A 101 -9.52 -0.21 -6.62
CA THR A 101 -9.99 -1.44 -5.99
C THR A 101 -11.10 -1.11 -5.02
N THR A 102 -12.24 -1.80 -5.13
CA THR A 102 -13.36 -1.65 -4.19
C THR A 102 -13.71 -2.97 -3.55
N LEU A 103 -14.11 -2.89 -2.29
CA LEU A 103 -14.70 -4.00 -1.55
C LEU A 103 -16.09 -3.60 -1.08
N ASP A 104 -17.06 -4.41 -1.47
CA ASP A 104 -18.45 -4.28 -1.02
C ASP A 104 -18.85 -5.53 -0.21
N ASP A 105 -19.65 -5.34 0.81
CA ASP A 105 -20.37 -6.43 1.48
C ASP A 105 -21.88 -6.37 1.15
N GLN A 106 -22.71 -7.10 1.87
CA GLN A 106 -24.15 -7.10 1.67
C GLN A 106 -24.83 -5.75 1.98
N LEU A 107 -24.14 -4.88 2.72
CA LEU A 107 -24.62 -3.55 3.10
C LEU A 107 -24.10 -2.46 2.17
N GLY A 108 -23.35 -2.81 1.12
CA GLY A 108 -22.77 -1.87 0.14
C GLY A 108 -21.27 -1.58 0.36
N PRO A 109 -20.79 -0.42 -0.08
CA PRO A 109 -19.37 -0.09 -0.04
C PRO A 109 -18.78 -0.16 1.37
N LEU A 110 -17.65 -0.85 1.50
CA LEU A 110 -16.96 -1.09 2.75
C LEU A 110 -15.58 -0.43 2.77
N TRP A 111 -14.87 -0.55 1.65
CA TRP A 111 -13.49 -0.09 1.51
C TRP A 111 -13.15 0.17 0.04
N GLU A 112 -12.34 1.20 -0.19
CA GLU A 112 -11.87 1.60 -1.50
C GLU A 112 -10.38 1.87 -1.48
N ALA A 113 -9.70 1.66 -2.60
CA ALA A 113 -8.32 2.08 -2.80
C ALA A 113 -8.08 2.61 -4.20
N GLN A 114 -7.22 3.61 -4.27
CA GLN A 114 -6.61 4.14 -5.49
C GLN A 114 -5.09 4.01 -5.33
N SER A 115 -4.46 3.24 -6.19
CA SER A 115 -3.01 3.05 -6.22
C SER A 115 -2.45 3.61 -7.52
N GLN A 116 -1.62 4.65 -7.42
CA GLN A 116 -0.97 5.24 -8.58
C GLN A 116 0.29 4.47 -8.93
N MET A 117 0.34 3.98 -10.17
CA MET A 117 1.44 3.20 -10.71
C MET A 117 2.15 3.99 -11.80
N LEU A 118 3.49 3.95 -11.81
CA LEU A 118 4.34 4.54 -12.84
C LEU A 118 4.93 3.46 -13.74
N CYS A 119 4.72 3.59 -15.04
CA CYS A 119 5.45 2.87 -16.07
C CYS A 119 6.53 3.78 -16.65
N ARG A 120 7.80 3.48 -16.41
CA ARG A 120 8.91 4.28 -16.91
C ARG A 120 9.09 4.14 -18.43
N GLY A 121 9.58 5.23 -19.05
CA GLY A 121 9.98 5.23 -20.47
C GLY A 121 8.82 5.33 -21.45
N VAL A 122 7.57 5.31 -21.00
CA VAL A 122 6.39 5.60 -21.84
C VAL A 122 6.24 7.10 -21.97
N LYS A 123 6.15 7.61 -23.18
CA LYS A 123 5.92 9.04 -23.43
C LYS A 123 4.46 9.27 -23.78
N LEU A 124 3.81 10.15 -23.04
CA LEU A 124 2.49 10.67 -23.34
C LEU A 124 2.59 12.18 -23.53
N GLU A 125 1.73 12.73 -24.39
CA GLU A 125 1.58 14.17 -24.57
C GLU A 125 0.83 14.77 -23.37
N GLY A 126 1.22 15.97 -22.96
CA GLY A 126 0.63 16.74 -21.89
C GLY A 126 1.61 17.08 -20.76
N ASP A 127 1.19 17.98 -19.89
CA ASP A 127 2.00 18.41 -18.75
C ASP A 127 1.90 17.39 -17.61
N PRO A 128 3.03 16.98 -17.03
CA PRO A 128 3.02 16.07 -15.88
C PRO A 128 2.36 16.72 -14.66
N LEU A 129 1.40 16.04 -14.06
CA LEU A 129 0.84 16.42 -12.76
C LEU A 129 1.60 15.63 -11.69
N GLU A 130 2.44 16.31 -10.90
CA GLU A 130 3.12 15.73 -9.76
C GLU A 130 2.52 16.29 -8.47
N GLU A 131 1.84 15.44 -7.71
CA GLU A 131 1.43 15.76 -6.35
C GLU A 131 2.55 15.39 -5.39
N ASN A 132 2.96 16.34 -4.54
CA ASN A 132 3.89 16.09 -3.45
C ASN A 132 3.16 16.23 -2.12
N LEU A 133 3.02 15.11 -1.40
CA LEU A 133 2.55 15.14 -0.03
C LEU A 133 3.66 15.69 0.87
N THR A 134 3.30 16.67 1.69
CA THR A 134 4.16 17.21 2.74
C THR A 134 3.34 17.33 4.03
N PRO A 135 3.89 16.97 5.19
CA PRO A 135 3.19 17.18 6.45
C PRO A 135 2.89 18.66 6.69
N SER A 136 1.70 18.96 7.14
CA SER A 136 1.26 20.28 7.53
C SER A 136 1.17 20.48 9.05
N LEU A 137 1.21 19.37 9.80
CA LEU A 137 1.14 19.32 11.25
C LEU A 137 2.51 19.01 11.85
N ALA A 138 2.71 19.43 13.10
CA ALA A 138 3.90 19.05 13.86
C ALA A 138 3.92 17.54 14.09
N LEU A 139 5.07 16.92 13.85
CA LEU A 139 5.30 15.50 14.02
C LEU A 139 6.21 15.24 15.21
N SER A 140 5.97 14.16 15.92
CA SER A 140 6.85 13.63 16.97
C SER A 140 7.06 12.13 16.76
N GLU A 141 8.15 11.60 17.31
CA GLU A 141 8.46 10.17 17.21
C GLU A 141 7.38 9.34 17.91
N VAL A 142 6.88 8.33 17.19
CA VAL A 142 5.89 7.37 17.69
C VAL A 142 6.55 6.02 17.96
N GLU A 143 7.33 5.52 17.02
CA GLU A 143 7.96 4.21 17.11
C GLU A 143 9.20 4.12 16.23
N HIS A 144 10.17 3.35 16.69
CA HIS A 144 11.36 2.96 15.93
C HIS A 144 11.39 1.44 15.78
N TRP A 145 11.68 0.94 14.57
CA TRP A 145 11.81 -0.50 14.37
C TRP A 145 12.83 -0.87 13.32
N LYS A 146 13.25 -2.12 13.38
CA LYS A 146 14.14 -2.73 12.40
C LYS A 146 13.33 -3.45 11.33
N ALA A 147 13.59 -3.14 10.05
CA ALA A 147 13.14 -3.91 8.91
C ALA A 147 14.16 -5.03 8.64
N PRO A 148 13.88 -6.29 9.00
CA PRO A 148 14.87 -7.36 8.91
C PRO A 148 15.13 -7.77 7.46
N ALA A 149 16.28 -8.39 7.20
CA ALA A 149 16.72 -8.78 5.86
C ALA A 149 15.75 -9.71 5.11
N ASP A 150 14.93 -10.45 5.83
CA ASP A 150 13.99 -11.42 5.28
C ASP A 150 12.54 -10.95 5.24
N ILE A 151 12.25 -9.71 5.66
CA ILE A 151 10.87 -9.20 5.71
C ILE A 151 10.19 -9.22 4.35
N GLY A 152 10.94 -9.01 3.27
CA GLY A 152 10.40 -9.14 1.92
C GLY A 152 9.83 -10.52 1.64
N ARG A 153 10.53 -11.57 2.03
CA ARG A 153 10.06 -12.96 1.89
C ARG A 153 8.91 -13.29 2.85
N GLN A 154 8.95 -12.76 4.07
CA GLN A 154 7.85 -12.94 5.03
C GLN A 154 6.56 -12.31 4.51
N TYR A 155 6.64 -11.06 4.02
CA TYR A 155 5.49 -10.38 3.46
C TYR A 155 4.99 -11.02 2.16
N ALA A 156 5.91 -11.47 1.27
CA ALA A 156 5.53 -12.19 0.05
C ALA A 156 4.65 -13.41 0.31
N LYS A 157 4.95 -14.19 1.37
CA LYS A 157 4.16 -15.37 1.76
C LYS A 157 2.72 -15.04 2.13
N VAL A 158 2.48 -13.90 2.75
CA VAL A 158 1.12 -13.51 3.19
C VAL A 158 0.39 -12.65 2.15
N SER A 159 1.13 -11.86 1.37
CA SER A 159 0.55 -11.01 0.32
C SER A 159 0.34 -11.73 -1.01
N GLY A 160 1.21 -12.65 -1.35
CA GLY A 160 1.30 -13.23 -2.70
C GLY A 160 2.19 -12.41 -3.65
N ASP A 161 2.76 -11.30 -3.20
CA ASP A 161 3.65 -10.47 -4.00
C ASP A 161 5.08 -10.97 -3.93
N TYR A 162 5.46 -11.80 -4.90
CA TYR A 162 6.80 -12.38 -5.05
C TYR A 162 7.66 -11.58 -6.04
N ASN A 163 7.48 -10.27 -6.18
CA ASN A 163 8.36 -9.47 -7.02
C ASN A 163 9.83 -9.65 -6.59
N PRO A 164 10.74 -10.06 -7.50
CA PRO A 164 12.12 -10.41 -7.19
C PRO A 164 12.92 -9.35 -6.44
N ILE A 165 12.56 -8.06 -6.59
CA ILE A 165 13.25 -6.95 -5.91
C ILE A 165 13.14 -7.02 -4.37
N HIS A 166 12.20 -7.78 -3.84
CA HIS A 166 11.93 -7.92 -2.40
C HIS A 166 12.51 -9.19 -1.79
N LEU A 167 12.92 -10.16 -2.61
CA LEU A 167 13.19 -11.52 -2.12
C LEU A 167 14.64 -11.72 -1.69
N SER A 168 15.61 -11.17 -2.42
CA SER A 168 17.02 -11.29 -2.10
C SER A 168 17.85 -10.17 -2.75
N ALA A 169 19.07 -9.95 -2.24
CA ALA A 169 19.99 -9.02 -2.88
C ALA A 169 20.39 -9.47 -4.29
N ALA A 170 20.51 -10.78 -4.53
CA ALA A 170 20.87 -11.31 -5.84
C ALA A 170 19.79 -11.01 -6.89
N SER A 171 18.52 -11.28 -6.57
CA SER A 171 17.40 -11.00 -7.47
C SER A 171 17.15 -9.49 -7.65
N ALA A 172 17.32 -8.69 -6.58
CA ALA A 172 17.14 -7.24 -6.64
C ALA A 172 18.17 -6.53 -7.55
N ARG A 173 19.41 -7.03 -7.59
CA ARG A 173 20.47 -6.49 -8.47
C ARG A 173 20.13 -6.59 -9.95
N LEU A 174 19.34 -7.56 -10.38
CA LEU A 174 18.86 -7.68 -11.75
C LEU A 174 17.95 -6.50 -12.17
N PHE A 175 17.43 -5.78 -11.18
CA PHE A 175 16.57 -4.59 -11.35
C PHE A 175 17.24 -3.30 -10.84
N SER A 176 18.58 -3.27 -10.79
CA SER A 176 19.37 -2.11 -10.39
C SER A 176 19.23 -1.68 -8.91
N PHE A 177 18.77 -2.57 -8.05
CA PHE A 177 18.81 -2.35 -6.62
C PHE A 177 20.04 -3.02 -5.99
N PRO A 178 20.83 -2.35 -5.14
CA PRO A 178 22.05 -2.93 -4.56
C PRO A 178 21.74 -4.06 -3.56
N THR A 179 20.55 -4.07 -2.95
CA THR A 179 20.06 -5.07 -2.02
C THR A 179 18.54 -5.20 -2.18
N ALA A 180 17.95 -6.22 -1.53
CA ALA A 180 16.48 -6.33 -1.46
C ALA A 180 15.88 -5.08 -0.79
N ILE A 181 14.67 -4.72 -1.20
CA ILE A 181 13.91 -3.60 -0.62
C ILE A 181 12.61 -4.11 0.00
N ALA A 182 12.11 -3.45 1.04
CA ALA A 182 10.81 -3.77 1.61
C ALA A 182 9.68 -3.41 0.62
N HIS A 183 8.58 -4.16 0.65
CA HIS A 183 7.38 -3.80 -0.10
C HIS A 183 6.83 -2.46 0.42
N GLY A 184 6.44 -1.57 -0.48
CA GLY A 184 5.78 -0.31 -0.10
C GLY A 184 4.52 -0.56 0.74
N LEU A 185 3.70 -1.54 0.35
CA LEU A 185 2.50 -1.91 1.11
C LEU A 185 2.80 -2.53 2.48
N TRP A 186 3.94 -3.20 2.67
CA TRP A 186 4.38 -3.61 4.01
C TRP A 186 4.75 -2.39 4.86
N ASN A 187 5.52 -1.45 4.31
CA ASN A 187 5.86 -0.21 5.01
C ASN A 187 4.59 0.53 5.46
N LYS A 188 3.60 0.68 4.56
CA LYS A 188 2.30 1.26 4.91
C LYS A 188 1.58 0.47 5.99
N ALA A 189 1.50 -0.86 5.86
CA ALA A 189 0.80 -1.72 6.82
C ALA A 189 1.46 -1.65 8.20
N ARG A 190 2.80 -1.75 8.29
CA ARG A 190 3.55 -1.65 9.55
C ARG A 190 3.40 -0.29 10.21
N THR A 191 3.43 0.78 9.40
CA THR A 191 3.15 2.15 9.87
C THR A 191 1.75 2.28 10.45
N LEU A 192 0.71 1.79 9.76
CA LEU A 192 -0.66 1.86 10.27
C LEU A 192 -0.88 0.98 11.52
N ALA A 193 -0.15 -0.12 11.65
CA ALA A 193 -0.15 -0.91 12.88
C ALA A 193 0.44 -0.12 14.06
N ALA A 194 1.54 0.61 13.85
CA ALA A 194 2.15 1.48 14.86
C ALA A 194 1.26 2.71 15.21
N LEU A 195 0.46 3.16 14.26
CA LEU A 195 -0.51 4.25 14.45
C LEU A 195 -1.86 3.79 15.03
N ALA A 196 -1.96 2.55 15.51
CA ALA A 196 -3.18 2.09 16.18
C ALA A 196 -3.56 3.04 17.33
N GLY A 197 -4.81 3.51 17.33
CA GLY A 197 -5.30 4.52 18.29
C GLY A 197 -4.98 5.98 17.93
N HIS A 198 -4.16 6.27 16.90
CA HIS A 198 -3.94 7.63 16.39
C HIS A 198 -5.07 8.07 15.44
N LEU A 199 -5.59 7.17 14.62
CA LEU A 199 -6.58 7.46 13.60
C LEU A 199 -7.88 6.67 13.83
N PRO A 200 -9.01 7.16 13.30
CA PRO A 200 -10.30 6.43 13.35
C PRO A 200 -10.22 5.08 12.65
N VAL A 201 -11.00 4.10 13.11
CA VAL A 201 -11.10 2.75 12.52
C VAL A 201 -11.99 2.70 11.27
N ALA A 202 -12.79 3.74 11.05
CA ALA A 202 -13.70 3.87 9.91
C ALA A 202 -13.99 5.35 9.63
N ASN A 203 -14.67 5.63 8.51
CA ASN A 203 -14.91 6.97 8.00
C ASN A 203 -13.61 7.78 7.88
N VAL A 204 -12.58 7.12 7.40
CA VAL A 204 -11.23 7.68 7.29
C VAL A 204 -10.62 7.37 5.93
N GLU A 205 -10.04 8.40 5.34
CA GLU A 205 -9.15 8.31 4.18
C GLU A 205 -7.70 8.35 4.66
N ILE A 206 -6.87 7.42 4.19
CA ILE A 206 -5.45 7.34 4.51
C ILE A 206 -4.68 7.35 3.20
N ALA A 207 -3.95 8.43 2.95
CA ALA A 207 -3.12 8.57 1.77
C ALA A 207 -1.65 8.46 2.13
N VAL A 208 -0.87 7.78 1.29
CA VAL A 208 0.59 7.73 1.39
C VAL A 208 1.24 7.96 0.05
N GLN A 209 2.41 8.56 0.07
CA GLN A 209 3.31 8.68 -1.05
C GLN A 209 4.63 8.00 -0.72
N PHE A 210 5.06 7.06 -1.56
CA PHE A 210 6.34 6.38 -1.42
C PHE A 210 7.45 7.24 -2.02
N LYS A 211 8.51 7.51 -1.25
CA LYS A 211 9.64 8.36 -1.66
C LYS A 211 10.86 7.51 -2.01
N LYS A 212 11.62 7.07 -1.05
CA LYS A 212 12.81 6.24 -1.23
C LYS A 212 12.56 4.82 -0.72
N PRO A 213 13.04 3.79 -1.43
CA PRO A 213 12.87 2.41 -0.97
C PRO A 213 13.59 2.17 0.37
N VAL A 214 12.96 1.40 1.25
CA VAL A 214 13.60 0.88 2.47
C VAL A 214 14.48 -0.30 2.06
N ARG A 215 15.79 -0.13 2.08
CA ARG A 215 16.77 -1.19 1.80
C ARG A 215 16.86 -2.15 2.97
N LEU A 216 16.97 -3.43 2.69
CA LEU A 216 16.99 -4.47 3.73
C LEU A 216 18.39 -5.02 4.00
N PRO A 217 18.80 -5.19 5.27
CA PRO A 217 18.10 -4.73 6.48
C PRO A 217 18.24 -3.21 6.69
N SER A 218 17.32 -2.59 7.42
CA SER A 218 17.35 -1.16 7.72
C SER A 218 16.63 -0.86 9.04
N GLU A 219 16.92 0.29 9.62
CA GLU A 219 16.20 0.85 10.75
C GLU A 219 15.38 2.03 10.28
N VAL A 220 14.17 2.17 10.77
CA VAL A 220 13.26 3.24 10.40
C VAL A 220 12.56 3.79 11.64
N THR A 221 12.24 5.08 11.59
CA THR A 221 11.54 5.82 12.63
C THR A 221 10.24 6.37 12.06
N LEU A 222 9.15 6.13 12.75
CA LEU A 222 7.85 6.71 12.45
C LEU A 222 7.69 7.99 13.26
N LEU A 223 7.41 9.06 12.54
CA LEU A 223 7.00 10.34 13.09
C LEU A 223 5.51 10.55 12.74
N ALA A 224 4.71 11.02 13.69
CA ALA A 224 3.32 11.36 13.43
C ALA A 224 2.84 12.53 14.29
N SER A 225 1.75 13.15 13.83
CA SER A 225 1.01 14.12 14.62
C SER A 225 0.25 13.44 15.78
N ALA A 226 -0.25 14.23 16.72
CA ALA A 226 -1.07 13.74 17.81
C ALA A 226 -2.32 12.97 17.29
N PRO A 227 -2.85 12.01 18.07
CA PRO A 227 -4.08 11.31 17.72
C PRO A 227 -5.26 12.27 17.48
N GLY A 228 -6.09 11.94 16.48
CA GLY A 228 -7.25 12.77 16.15
C GLY A 228 -7.96 12.33 14.87
N ALA A 229 -9.00 13.07 14.49
CA ALA A 229 -9.77 12.82 13.28
C ALA A 229 -8.93 13.03 12.00
N SER A 230 -7.89 13.87 12.08
CA SER A 230 -6.93 14.15 11.02
C SER A 230 -5.52 14.14 11.56
N GLY A 231 -4.55 13.75 10.75
CA GLY A 231 -3.15 13.77 11.12
C GLY A 231 -2.24 13.51 9.94
N ASP A 232 -0.95 13.75 10.16
CA ASP A 232 0.13 13.54 9.20
C ASP A 232 1.16 12.59 9.80
N PHE A 233 1.91 11.90 8.95
CA PHE A 233 3.00 11.00 9.38
C PHE A 233 4.10 10.90 8.33
N GLN A 234 5.29 10.54 8.79
CA GLN A 234 6.45 10.23 7.95
C GLN A 234 7.16 8.99 8.45
N LEU A 235 7.63 8.17 7.52
CA LEU A 235 8.54 7.05 7.80
C LEU A 235 9.94 7.47 7.35
N MET A 236 10.83 7.62 8.30
CA MET A 236 12.20 8.10 8.11
C MET A 236 13.20 6.98 8.28
N GLY A 237 14.24 6.98 7.48
CA GLY A 237 15.41 6.13 7.62
C GLY A 237 16.60 6.85 8.25
N VAL A 238 17.73 6.16 8.31
CA VAL A 238 18.98 6.72 8.79
C VAL A 238 19.42 7.90 7.91
N GLY A 239 19.91 8.98 8.53
CA GLY A 239 20.40 10.17 7.82
C GLY A 239 19.27 10.98 7.19
N GLU A 240 18.13 11.07 7.86
CA GLU A 240 16.96 11.86 7.42
C GLU A 240 16.37 11.43 6.06
N LEU A 241 16.60 10.19 5.68
CA LEU A 241 16.09 9.64 4.42
C LEU A 241 14.58 9.41 4.52
N GLU A 242 13.78 10.20 3.81
CA GLU A 242 12.33 10.03 3.75
C GLU A 242 11.94 8.82 2.89
N HIS A 243 11.33 7.81 3.50
CA HIS A 243 10.84 6.61 2.83
C HIS A 243 9.39 6.72 2.40
N MET A 244 8.55 7.32 3.23
CA MET A 244 7.13 7.46 2.99
C MET A 244 6.59 8.66 3.78
N VAL A 245 5.67 9.38 3.17
CA VAL A 245 4.89 10.43 3.81
C VAL A 245 3.41 10.14 3.61
N GLY A 246 2.59 10.49 4.58
CA GLY A 246 1.16 10.27 4.47
C GLY A 246 0.34 11.12 5.42
N HIS A 247 -0.96 10.99 5.27
CA HIS A 247 -1.93 11.63 6.15
C HIS A 247 -3.17 10.75 6.31
N TRP A 248 -3.94 11.02 7.36
CA TRP A 248 -5.31 10.55 7.48
C TRP A 248 -6.27 11.73 7.64
N ARG A 249 -7.46 11.62 7.07
CA ARG A 249 -8.50 12.65 7.06
C ARG A 249 -9.87 11.96 7.12
N PRO A 250 -10.93 12.62 7.62
CA PRO A 250 -12.29 12.12 7.44
C PRO A 250 -12.59 11.92 5.95
N VAL A 251 -13.39 10.89 5.64
CA VAL A 251 -13.93 10.72 4.28
C VAL A 251 -14.86 11.88 4.00
N ALA A 252 -14.65 12.56 2.86
CA ALA A 252 -15.51 13.65 2.40
C ALA A 252 -16.80 13.12 1.77
#